data_bd55487b4642b3fb3e24e3778b693720
#
_entry.id   bd55487b4642b3fb3e24e3778b693720
#
_cell.length_a   1.000
_cell.length_b   1.000
_cell.length_c   1.000
_cell.angle_alpha   90.00
_cell.angle_beta   90.00
_cell.angle_gamma   90.00
#
_symmetry.space_group_name_H-M   'P 1'
#
loop_
_entity.id
_entity.type
_entity.pdbx_description
1 polymer ?
#
loop_
_entity_poly.entity_id
_entity_poly.type
_entity_poly.pdbx_seq_one_letter_code
_entity_poly.pdbx_strand_id
1 'polypeptide(L)'
;MEENKFKRTTVTAALPYANGGVHIGHLAGVYVPADIYVRYLRLKKQEVMFIGGSDEHGVPVTIRARKEGITVQEVVDRYHNLIKKSFEDFGISFDIYSRTTSNIHHKFASDFFRTLYDKHELVEKTEEQFCDEVTGEFLTDRNIVGTCPRCGAEGAYGDQCEKCGATLSPDELINPTNKNNPGHGLVKKATKNWYLPLNKWQDWLKQWILEDHKEWRPNVYGQCKSWLDMDLQPRAMTRDLDWGIPVPVEGAEGKVLYVWFDAPIGYISNTKELCDAQPEKWGPWQKWWQDPTSRLIHFIGKDNIVFHCIVFPTMLKAH
;
A
#
# COMPACT_ATOMS: atom_id res chain seq x y z
N MET A 1 21.05 31.65 -6.74
CA MET A 1 19.72 30.98 -6.70
C MET A 1 19.90 29.72 -7.55
N GLU A 2 19.91 28.57 -6.96
CA GLU A 2 19.89 27.33 -7.75
C GLU A 2 18.66 27.38 -8.68
N GLU A 3 18.87 27.27 -9.97
CA GLU A 3 17.79 27.12 -10.94
C GLU A 3 16.94 25.93 -10.53
N ASN A 4 15.65 26.14 -10.38
CA ASN A 4 14.72 25.09 -9.95
C ASN A 4 14.73 24.00 -11.04
N LYS A 5 15.47 22.93 -10.84
CA LYS A 5 15.65 21.79 -11.77
C LYS A 5 14.30 21.23 -12.26
N PHE A 6 13.24 21.41 -11.46
CA PHE A 6 11.91 20.87 -11.72
C PHE A 6 10.91 21.97 -12.04
N LYS A 7 10.11 21.75 -13.10
CA LYS A 7 9.04 22.67 -13.51
C LYS A 7 7.83 22.57 -12.58
N ARG A 8 7.54 21.36 -12.08
CA ARG A 8 6.37 21.09 -11.23
C ARG A 8 6.66 20.05 -10.16
N THR A 9 5.77 19.99 -9.18
CA THR A 9 5.87 19.03 -8.08
C THR A 9 4.54 18.34 -7.84
N THR A 10 4.51 17.00 -7.87
CA THR A 10 3.41 16.19 -7.36
C THR A 10 3.71 15.87 -5.90
N VAL A 11 2.84 16.27 -5.00
CA VAL A 11 2.92 15.95 -3.57
C VAL A 11 1.82 14.98 -3.24
N THR A 12 2.16 13.87 -2.59
CA THR A 12 1.19 12.89 -2.10
C THR A 12 1.29 12.76 -0.59
N ALA A 13 0.17 12.46 0.06
CA ALA A 13 0.12 12.03 1.45
C ALA A 13 -0.36 10.58 1.51
N ALA A 14 0.22 9.77 2.39
CA ALA A 14 -0.16 8.38 2.56
C ALA A 14 -1.68 8.23 2.69
N LEU A 15 -2.27 7.30 1.95
CA LEU A 15 -3.71 7.04 2.00
C LEU A 15 -4.05 6.35 3.33
N PRO A 16 -4.88 6.97 4.21
CA PRO A 16 -5.29 6.33 5.44
C PRO A 16 -6.30 5.22 5.17
N TYR A 17 -6.25 4.14 5.94
CA TYR A 17 -7.26 3.08 5.89
C TYR A 17 -8.64 3.60 6.30
N ALA A 18 -9.65 3.32 5.49
CA ALA A 18 -11.04 3.67 5.76
C ALA A 18 -11.71 2.70 6.75
N ASN A 19 -11.08 2.45 7.91
CA ASN A 19 -11.56 1.60 8.99
C ASN A 19 -11.62 2.30 10.36
N GLY A 20 -11.32 3.59 10.39
CA GLY A 20 -11.31 4.43 11.59
C GLY A 20 -11.05 5.89 11.24
N GLY A 21 -11.28 6.79 12.21
CA GLY A 21 -10.96 8.21 12.05
C GLY A 21 -9.45 8.47 12.13
N VAL A 22 -9.01 9.60 11.56
CA VAL A 22 -7.64 10.09 11.75
C VAL A 22 -7.47 10.64 13.16
N HIS A 23 -6.27 10.52 13.70
CA HIS A 23 -5.91 11.05 15.01
C HIS A 23 -4.71 12.01 14.90
N ILE A 24 -4.36 12.67 16.00
CA ILE A 24 -3.30 13.69 16.04
C ILE A 24 -1.96 13.19 15.49
N GLY A 25 -1.63 11.91 15.66
CA GLY A 25 -0.40 11.30 15.12
C GLY A 25 -0.41 11.28 13.59
N HIS A 26 -1.54 10.98 12.95
CA HIS A 26 -1.70 11.07 11.51
C HIS A 26 -1.54 12.52 11.03
N LEU A 27 -2.26 13.44 11.67
CA LEU A 27 -2.24 14.86 11.30
C LEU A 27 -0.83 15.46 11.42
N ALA A 28 -0.20 15.32 12.59
CA ALA A 28 1.11 15.88 12.87
C ALA A 28 2.26 15.18 12.12
N GLY A 29 2.12 13.86 11.87
CA GLY A 29 3.17 13.07 11.23
C GLY A 29 3.20 13.17 9.70
N VAL A 30 2.04 13.37 9.06
CA VAL A 30 1.92 13.29 7.59
C VAL A 30 1.19 14.49 7.01
N TYR A 31 -0.07 14.73 7.36
CA TYR A 31 -0.96 15.59 6.57
C TYR A 31 -0.70 17.08 6.76
N VAL A 32 -0.47 17.53 8.00
CA VAL A 32 -0.12 18.93 8.28
C VAL A 32 1.25 19.28 7.70
N PRO A 33 2.32 18.49 7.87
CA PRO A 33 3.60 18.75 7.21
C PRO A 33 3.49 18.80 5.68
N ALA A 34 2.69 17.92 5.07
CA ALA A 34 2.46 17.91 3.62
C ALA A 34 1.77 19.20 3.18
N ASP A 35 0.71 19.62 3.87
CA ASP A 35 -0.04 20.83 3.55
C ASP A 35 0.81 22.10 3.71
N ILE A 36 1.61 22.21 4.78
CA ILE A 36 2.55 23.31 4.97
C ILE A 36 3.52 23.39 3.79
N TYR A 37 4.07 22.26 3.36
CA TYR A 37 4.99 22.22 2.24
C TYR A 37 4.33 22.64 0.92
N VAL A 38 3.11 22.14 0.66
CA VAL A 38 2.34 22.51 -0.53
C VAL A 38 2.01 24.00 -0.53
N ARG A 39 1.57 24.56 0.59
CA ARG A 39 1.30 26.02 0.73
C ARG A 39 2.57 26.84 0.48
N TYR A 40 3.71 26.39 0.98
CA TYR A 40 4.99 27.03 0.70
C TYR A 40 5.30 27.07 -0.80
N LEU A 41 5.12 25.92 -1.51
CA LEU A 41 5.33 25.86 -2.96
C LEU A 41 4.37 26.78 -3.73
N ARG A 42 3.09 26.83 -3.32
CA ARG A 42 2.08 27.72 -3.91
C ARG A 42 2.43 29.21 -3.69
N LEU A 43 2.90 29.58 -2.50
CA LEU A 43 3.41 30.94 -2.21
C LEU A 43 4.62 31.29 -3.08
N LYS A 44 5.47 30.32 -3.39
CA LYS A 44 6.58 30.48 -4.34
C LYS A 44 6.14 30.49 -5.81
N LYS A 45 4.85 30.43 -6.09
CA LYS A 45 4.26 30.35 -7.44
C LYS A 45 4.79 29.17 -8.27
N GLN A 46 5.15 28.06 -7.59
CA GLN A 46 5.52 26.83 -8.25
C GLN A 46 4.27 26.04 -8.65
N GLU A 47 4.34 25.35 -9.79
CA GLU A 47 3.28 24.44 -10.22
C GLU A 47 3.29 23.22 -9.29
N VAL A 48 2.24 23.04 -8.50
CA VAL A 48 2.13 21.95 -7.50
C VAL A 48 0.74 21.35 -7.50
N MET A 49 0.69 20.02 -7.40
CA MET A 49 -0.54 19.23 -7.24
C MET A 49 -0.45 18.45 -5.92
N PHE A 50 -1.48 18.51 -5.09
CA PHE A 50 -1.55 17.82 -3.81
C PHE A 50 -2.61 16.74 -3.82
N ILE A 51 -2.16 15.48 -3.80
CA ILE A 51 -2.99 14.28 -3.97
C ILE A 51 -3.19 13.60 -2.63
N GLY A 52 -4.45 13.34 -2.29
CA GLY A 52 -4.87 12.50 -1.17
C GLY A 52 -5.98 11.54 -1.55
N GLY A 53 -6.37 10.71 -0.61
CA GLY A 53 -7.44 9.73 -0.76
C GLY A 53 -7.49 8.78 0.42
N SER A 54 -8.44 7.85 0.42
CA SER A 54 -8.54 6.76 1.40
C SER A 54 -8.17 5.41 0.77
N ASP A 55 -7.49 4.59 1.55
CA ASP A 55 -7.26 3.18 1.27
C ASP A 55 -8.44 2.38 1.82
N GLU A 56 -9.17 1.71 0.93
CA GLU A 56 -10.45 1.10 1.24
C GLU A 56 -10.48 -0.42 1.04
N HIS A 57 -9.36 -1.02 0.68
CA HIS A 57 -9.23 -2.45 0.45
C HIS A 57 -8.51 -3.17 1.60
N GLY A 58 -8.56 -4.51 1.56
CA GLY A 58 -7.83 -5.38 2.47
C GLY A 58 -8.56 -5.72 3.78
N VAL A 59 -7.92 -6.60 4.52
CA VAL A 59 -8.47 -7.25 5.72
C VAL A 59 -8.94 -6.30 6.83
N PRO A 60 -8.28 -5.16 7.13
CA PRO A 60 -8.71 -4.30 8.22
C PRO A 60 -10.14 -3.76 8.10
N VAL A 61 -10.59 -3.45 6.87
CA VAL A 61 -11.96 -2.96 6.63
C VAL A 61 -12.99 -4.06 6.75
N THR A 62 -12.67 -5.28 6.29
CA THR A 62 -13.57 -6.45 6.42
C THR A 62 -13.75 -6.87 7.88
N ILE A 63 -12.68 -6.85 8.68
CA ILE A 63 -12.76 -7.09 10.13
C ILE A 63 -13.66 -6.04 10.79
N ARG A 64 -13.54 -4.79 10.41
CA ARG A 64 -14.36 -3.71 10.95
C ARG A 64 -15.84 -3.91 10.61
N ALA A 65 -16.15 -4.27 9.37
CA ALA A 65 -17.50 -4.55 8.91
C ALA A 65 -18.15 -5.71 9.71
N ARG A 66 -17.44 -6.83 9.87
CA ARG A 66 -17.88 -7.96 10.69
C ARG A 66 -18.16 -7.55 12.14
N LYS A 67 -17.25 -6.77 12.74
CA LYS A 67 -17.38 -6.30 14.14
C LYS A 67 -18.61 -5.39 14.33
N GLU A 68 -18.93 -4.56 13.34
CA GLU A 68 -20.06 -3.62 13.41
C GLU A 68 -21.37 -4.21 12.87
N GLY A 69 -21.34 -5.39 12.25
CA GLY A 69 -22.53 -6.04 11.68
C GLY A 69 -23.12 -5.31 10.48
N ILE A 70 -22.27 -4.61 9.70
CA ILE A 70 -22.66 -3.85 8.50
C ILE A 70 -21.83 -4.30 7.30
N THR A 71 -22.19 -3.87 6.11
CA THR A 71 -21.45 -4.19 4.88
C THR A 71 -20.10 -3.49 4.84
N VAL A 72 -19.15 -4.07 4.10
CA VAL A 72 -17.83 -3.45 3.90
C VAL A 72 -17.95 -2.10 3.21
N GLN A 73 -18.89 -1.97 2.25
CA GLN A 73 -19.15 -0.72 1.56
C GLN A 73 -19.62 0.38 2.53
N GLU A 74 -20.52 0.07 3.45
CA GLU A 74 -20.97 1.04 4.47
C GLU A 74 -19.83 1.49 5.39
N VAL A 75 -18.90 0.58 5.72
CA VAL A 75 -17.70 0.94 6.52
C VAL A 75 -16.84 1.94 5.76
N VAL A 76 -16.44 1.62 4.52
CA VAL A 76 -15.53 2.48 3.75
C VAL A 76 -16.19 3.82 3.42
N ASP A 77 -17.48 3.85 3.08
CA ASP A 77 -18.20 5.11 2.81
C ASP A 77 -18.25 6.01 4.03
N ARG A 78 -18.54 5.45 5.21
CA ARG A 78 -18.55 6.18 6.46
C ARG A 78 -17.19 6.78 6.80
N TYR A 79 -16.13 5.97 6.76
CA TYR A 79 -14.81 6.42 7.17
C TYR A 79 -14.14 7.29 6.11
N HIS A 80 -14.36 7.05 4.82
CA HIS A 80 -13.95 7.98 3.77
C HIS A 80 -14.50 9.39 4.04
N ASN A 81 -15.81 9.50 4.23
CA ASN A 81 -16.47 10.78 4.47
C ASN A 81 -16.01 11.44 5.78
N LEU A 82 -15.86 10.65 6.86
CA LEU A 82 -15.35 11.14 8.15
C LEU A 82 -13.93 11.69 8.03
N ILE A 83 -13.03 10.96 7.37
CA ILE A 83 -11.64 11.35 7.19
C ILE A 83 -11.55 12.59 6.30
N LYS A 84 -12.25 12.59 5.16
CA LYS A 84 -12.33 13.73 4.26
C LYS A 84 -12.78 14.99 4.99
N LYS A 85 -13.89 14.88 5.73
CA LYS A 85 -14.41 15.99 6.53
C LYS A 85 -13.41 16.46 7.58
N SER A 86 -12.69 15.54 8.25
CA SER A 86 -11.66 15.90 9.23
C SER A 86 -10.52 16.70 8.60
N PHE A 87 -10.10 16.35 7.37
CA PHE A 87 -9.09 17.12 6.65
C PHE A 87 -9.60 18.50 6.22
N GLU A 88 -10.85 18.60 5.77
CA GLU A 88 -11.48 19.86 5.43
C GLU A 88 -11.56 20.79 6.65
N ASP A 89 -12.00 20.27 7.82
CA ASP A 89 -12.09 21.02 9.08
C ASP A 89 -10.72 21.47 9.60
N PHE A 90 -9.67 20.71 9.31
CA PHE A 90 -8.29 21.06 9.62
C PHE A 90 -7.68 22.01 8.59
N GLY A 91 -8.38 22.28 7.49
CA GLY A 91 -7.93 23.16 6.40
C GLY A 91 -6.82 22.55 5.55
N ILE A 92 -6.69 21.21 5.50
CA ILE A 92 -5.74 20.53 4.60
C ILE A 92 -6.17 20.77 3.14
N SER A 93 -5.31 21.34 2.33
CA SER A 93 -5.65 21.88 1.01
C SER A 93 -5.39 20.91 -0.15
N PHE A 94 -5.86 19.67 -0.06
CA PHE A 94 -5.79 18.73 -1.18
C PHE A 94 -6.43 19.32 -2.45
N ASP A 95 -5.79 19.10 -3.61
CA ASP A 95 -6.42 19.40 -4.91
C ASP A 95 -7.43 18.32 -5.28
N ILE A 96 -7.21 17.08 -4.81
CA ILE A 96 -8.17 15.98 -4.83
C ILE A 96 -8.00 15.09 -3.60
N TYR A 97 -9.12 14.67 -3.01
CA TYR A 97 -9.20 13.59 -2.03
C TYR A 97 -10.17 12.54 -2.55
N SER A 98 -9.64 11.47 -3.16
CA SER A 98 -10.40 10.39 -3.77
C SER A 98 -10.32 9.10 -2.95
N ARG A 99 -10.54 7.93 -3.56
CA ARG A 99 -10.66 6.64 -2.87
C ARG A 99 -10.28 5.46 -3.76
N THR A 100 -9.77 4.39 -3.15
CA THR A 100 -9.37 3.20 -3.92
C THR A 100 -10.54 2.34 -4.41
N THR A 101 -11.77 2.53 -3.89
CA THR A 101 -12.98 1.90 -4.43
C THR A 101 -13.59 2.64 -5.63
N SER A 102 -12.99 3.73 -6.12
CA SER A 102 -13.48 4.43 -7.30
C SER A 102 -13.32 3.58 -8.58
N ASN A 103 -14.28 3.68 -9.50
CA ASN A 103 -14.23 2.96 -10.77
C ASN A 103 -12.96 3.29 -11.59
N ILE A 104 -12.50 4.54 -11.53
CA ILE A 104 -11.28 4.95 -12.24
C ILE A 104 -10.05 4.26 -11.65
N HIS A 105 -9.99 4.14 -10.33
CA HIS A 105 -8.89 3.43 -9.68
C HIS A 105 -8.93 1.93 -9.97
N HIS A 106 -10.09 1.27 -9.87
CA HIS A 106 -10.23 -0.15 -10.19
C HIS A 106 -9.74 -0.46 -11.61
N LYS A 107 -10.18 0.35 -12.59
CA LYS A 107 -9.73 0.19 -13.97
C LYS A 107 -8.22 0.40 -14.08
N PHE A 108 -7.70 1.47 -13.49
CA PHE A 108 -6.29 1.84 -13.61
C PHE A 108 -5.36 0.78 -12.96
N ALA A 109 -5.70 0.30 -11.77
CA ALA A 109 -4.92 -0.73 -11.07
C ALA A 109 -5.00 -2.10 -11.78
N SER A 110 -6.16 -2.45 -12.35
CA SER A 110 -6.32 -3.64 -13.17
C SER A 110 -5.46 -3.58 -14.44
N ASP A 111 -5.49 -2.45 -15.17
CA ASP A 111 -4.68 -2.24 -16.37
C ASP A 111 -3.18 -2.25 -16.03
N PHE A 112 -2.79 -1.69 -14.88
CA PHE A 112 -1.42 -1.70 -14.38
C PHE A 112 -0.94 -3.14 -14.10
N PHE A 113 -1.72 -3.93 -13.38
CA PHE A 113 -1.39 -5.33 -13.11
C PHE A 113 -1.27 -6.14 -14.40
N ARG A 114 -2.23 -5.97 -15.33
CA ARG A 114 -2.21 -6.65 -16.63
C ARG A 114 -0.95 -6.31 -17.43
N THR A 115 -0.52 -5.05 -17.42
CA THR A 115 0.72 -4.64 -18.08
C THR A 115 1.94 -5.38 -17.53
N LEU A 116 2.06 -5.50 -16.20
CA LEU A 116 3.15 -6.26 -15.59
C LEU A 116 3.07 -7.75 -15.91
N TYR A 117 1.86 -8.30 -15.94
CA TYR A 117 1.63 -9.70 -16.30
C TYR A 117 2.03 -9.98 -17.76
N ASP A 118 1.57 -9.16 -18.69
CA ASP A 118 1.85 -9.29 -20.13
C ASP A 118 3.35 -9.10 -20.46
N LYS A 119 4.05 -8.29 -19.68
CA LYS A 119 5.52 -8.10 -19.76
C LYS A 119 6.32 -9.22 -19.07
N HIS A 120 5.67 -10.21 -18.46
CA HIS A 120 6.32 -11.28 -17.70
C HIS A 120 7.16 -10.78 -16.51
N GLU A 121 6.76 -9.64 -15.93
CA GLU A 121 7.40 -9.08 -14.73
C GLU A 121 6.85 -9.68 -13.42
N LEU A 122 5.78 -10.46 -13.50
CA LEU A 122 5.21 -11.22 -12.40
C LEU A 122 5.52 -12.70 -12.55
N VAL A 123 5.83 -13.35 -11.43
CA VAL A 123 6.09 -14.80 -11.36
C VAL A 123 4.92 -15.48 -10.67
N GLU A 124 4.35 -16.50 -11.33
CA GLU A 124 3.34 -17.36 -10.69
C GLU A 124 4.02 -18.34 -9.73
N LYS A 125 3.46 -18.47 -8.53
CA LYS A 125 3.91 -19.42 -7.52
C LYS A 125 2.73 -20.03 -6.81
N THR A 126 2.71 -21.34 -6.69
CA THR A 126 1.74 -22.08 -5.88
C THR A 126 2.38 -22.40 -4.54
N GLU A 127 1.72 -22.02 -3.45
CA GLU A 127 2.16 -22.28 -2.07
C GLU A 127 0.99 -22.83 -1.28
N GLU A 128 1.30 -23.60 -0.24
CA GLU A 128 0.30 -24.01 0.74
C GLU A 128 0.10 -22.91 1.77
N GLN A 129 -1.14 -22.50 1.99
CA GLN A 129 -1.51 -21.52 3.00
C GLN A 129 -2.58 -22.09 3.93
N PHE A 130 -2.57 -21.63 5.17
CA PHE A 130 -3.59 -22.00 6.14
C PHE A 130 -4.95 -21.40 5.79
N CYS A 131 -5.97 -22.25 5.92
CA CYS A 131 -7.37 -21.91 5.79
C CYS A 131 -8.13 -22.30 7.06
N ASP A 132 -9.20 -21.58 7.33
CA ASP A 132 -10.23 -22.01 8.27
C ASP A 132 -10.91 -23.27 7.71
N GLU A 133 -10.89 -24.37 8.49
CA GLU A 133 -11.42 -25.65 8.06
C GLU A 133 -12.92 -25.61 7.73
N VAL A 134 -13.68 -24.78 8.46
CA VAL A 134 -15.15 -24.71 8.35
C VAL A 134 -15.58 -23.76 7.24
N THR A 135 -14.99 -22.56 7.18
CA THR A 135 -15.37 -21.53 6.19
C THR A 135 -14.63 -21.65 4.88
N GLY A 136 -13.46 -22.31 4.86
CA GLY A 136 -12.56 -22.37 3.71
C GLY A 136 -11.82 -21.06 3.42
N GLU A 137 -11.98 -20.04 4.27
CA GLU A 137 -11.31 -18.74 4.12
C GLU A 137 -9.81 -18.88 4.35
N PHE A 138 -8.99 -18.36 3.44
CA PHE A 138 -7.55 -18.27 3.64
C PHE A 138 -7.21 -17.26 4.73
N LEU A 139 -6.30 -17.64 5.62
CA LEU A 139 -5.93 -16.86 6.78
C LEU A 139 -4.61 -16.12 6.52
N THR A 140 -4.60 -14.83 6.85
CA THR A 140 -3.34 -14.08 6.87
C THR A 140 -2.51 -14.47 8.08
N ASP A 141 -1.20 -14.26 8.03
CA ASP A 141 -0.27 -14.61 9.09
C ASP A 141 -0.68 -14.07 10.48
N ARG A 142 -1.28 -12.86 10.53
CA ARG A 142 -1.78 -12.24 11.78
C ARG A 142 -3.12 -12.79 12.28
N ASN A 143 -3.79 -13.59 11.47
CA ASN A 143 -5.00 -14.31 11.86
C ASN A 143 -4.69 -15.71 12.43
N ILE A 144 -3.41 -16.11 12.42
CA ILE A 144 -2.91 -17.34 13.00
C ILE A 144 -2.07 -17.00 14.23
N VAL A 145 -2.38 -17.62 15.34
CA VAL A 145 -1.66 -17.41 16.60
C VAL A 145 -1.28 -18.77 17.20
N GLY A 146 -0.17 -18.78 17.92
CA GLY A 146 0.32 -20.00 18.57
C GLY A 146 1.39 -19.69 19.59
N THR A 147 2.14 -20.71 20.03
CA THR A 147 3.28 -20.51 20.92
C THR A 147 4.55 -20.25 20.11
N CYS A 148 5.28 -19.22 20.48
CA CYS A 148 6.54 -18.88 19.82
C CYS A 148 7.59 -19.97 20.03
N PRO A 149 8.20 -20.53 18.97
CA PRO A 149 9.24 -21.57 19.10
C PRO A 149 10.56 -21.04 19.67
N ARG A 150 10.76 -19.72 19.65
CA ARG A 150 12.00 -19.08 20.10
C ARG A 150 12.02 -18.77 21.60
N CYS A 151 10.89 -18.27 22.14
CA CYS A 151 10.84 -17.82 23.54
C CYS A 151 9.73 -18.46 24.38
N GLY A 152 8.91 -19.34 23.80
CA GLY A 152 7.80 -20.00 24.49
C GLY A 152 6.61 -19.09 24.83
N ALA A 153 6.56 -17.87 24.28
CA ALA A 153 5.44 -16.95 24.53
C ALA A 153 4.18 -17.46 23.83
N GLU A 154 3.08 -17.54 24.55
CA GLU A 154 1.75 -17.80 24.00
C GLU A 154 1.21 -16.59 23.24
N GLY A 155 0.36 -16.81 22.23
CA GLY A 155 -0.28 -15.75 21.44
C GLY A 155 0.64 -15.05 20.45
N ALA A 156 1.79 -15.65 20.10
CA ALA A 156 2.64 -15.15 19.03
C ALA A 156 1.91 -15.24 17.69
N TYR A 157 2.05 -14.17 16.85
CA TYR A 157 1.48 -14.14 15.51
C TYR A 157 2.33 -14.92 14.50
N GLY A 158 1.70 -15.36 13.42
CA GLY A 158 2.37 -16.10 12.37
C GLY A 158 3.45 -15.32 11.61
N ASP A 159 3.49 -13.98 11.71
CA ASP A 159 4.53 -13.15 11.10
C ASP A 159 5.62 -12.72 12.09
N GLN A 160 5.28 -12.58 13.38
CA GLN A 160 6.21 -12.07 14.37
C GLN A 160 5.77 -12.40 15.80
N CYS A 161 6.73 -12.68 16.67
CA CYS A 161 6.51 -12.72 18.11
C CYS A 161 6.68 -11.32 18.70
N GLU A 162 5.59 -10.76 19.25
CA GLU A 162 5.63 -9.42 19.86
C GLU A 162 6.46 -9.37 21.17
N LYS A 163 6.71 -10.52 21.81
CA LYS A 163 7.49 -10.59 23.05
C LYS A 163 8.99 -10.58 22.83
N CYS A 164 9.51 -11.35 21.87
CA CYS A 164 10.96 -11.43 21.60
C CYS A 164 11.38 -10.78 20.28
N GLY A 165 10.43 -10.28 19.48
CA GLY A 165 10.70 -9.62 18.20
C GLY A 165 11.13 -10.56 17.06
N ALA A 166 11.13 -11.88 17.29
CA ALA A 166 11.51 -12.85 16.25
C ALA A 166 10.52 -12.83 15.09
N THR A 167 11.03 -12.77 13.86
CA THR A 167 10.24 -13.04 12.66
C THR A 167 9.88 -14.52 12.62
N LEU A 168 8.64 -14.82 12.30
CA LEU A 168 8.08 -16.17 12.26
C LEU A 168 7.34 -16.39 10.93
N SER A 169 7.05 -17.66 10.65
CA SER A 169 6.00 -18.06 9.72
C SER A 169 4.92 -18.83 10.47
N PRO A 170 3.68 -18.90 9.97
CA PRO A 170 2.62 -19.68 10.62
C PRO A 170 3.00 -21.15 10.88
N ASP A 171 3.83 -21.71 10.01
CA ASP A 171 4.31 -23.09 10.11
C ASP A 171 5.30 -23.32 11.26
N GLU A 172 5.96 -22.29 11.72
CA GLU A 172 6.92 -22.38 12.84
C GLU A 172 6.23 -22.33 14.19
N LEU A 173 4.98 -21.84 14.25
CA LEU A 173 4.23 -21.76 15.50
C LEU A 173 3.95 -23.13 16.09
N ILE A 174 4.11 -23.26 17.40
CA ILE A 174 3.70 -24.44 18.14
C ILE A 174 2.19 -24.31 18.44
N ASN A 175 1.41 -25.34 18.08
CA ASN A 175 -0.04 -25.37 18.23
C ASN A 175 -0.72 -24.13 17.62
N PRO A 176 -0.58 -23.88 16.30
CA PRO A 176 -1.23 -22.76 15.65
C PRO A 176 -2.76 -22.91 15.72
N THR A 177 -3.44 -21.79 15.94
CA THR A 177 -4.90 -21.70 16.00
C THR A 177 -5.41 -20.51 15.21
N ASN A 178 -6.66 -20.59 14.76
CA ASN A 178 -7.35 -19.51 14.09
C ASN A 178 -7.80 -18.46 15.13
N LYS A 179 -7.20 -17.27 15.08
CA LYS A 179 -7.51 -16.18 16.01
C LYS A 179 -8.93 -15.64 15.84
N ASN A 180 -9.45 -15.64 14.60
CA ASN A 180 -10.78 -15.10 14.30
C ASN A 180 -11.88 -16.04 14.75
N ASN A 181 -11.64 -17.36 14.65
CA ASN A 181 -12.55 -18.42 15.01
C ASN A 181 -11.81 -19.50 15.80
N PRO A 182 -11.53 -19.30 17.10
CA PRO A 182 -10.70 -20.21 17.90
C PRO A 182 -11.20 -21.67 18.00
N GLY A 183 -12.49 -21.89 17.67
CA GLY A 183 -13.10 -23.23 17.66
C GLY A 183 -12.98 -23.97 16.32
N HIS A 184 -12.49 -23.30 15.26
CA HIS A 184 -12.31 -23.89 13.95
C HIS A 184 -10.89 -24.47 13.80
N GLY A 185 -10.78 -25.62 13.15
CA GLY A 185 -9.49 -26.21 12.78
C GLY A 185 -8.79 -25.41 11.68
N LEU A 186 -7.49 -25.64 11.57
CA LEU A 186 -6.66 -25.11 10.49
C LEU A 186 -6.33 -26.23 9.51
N VAL A 187 -6.56 -25.96 8.22
CA VAL A 187 -6.14 -26.85 7.12
C VAL A 187 -5.25 -26.09 6.17
N LYS A 188 -4.33 -26.78 5.51
CA LYS A 188 -3.54 -26.19 4.43
C LYS A 188 -4.20 -26.46 3.09
N LYS A 189 -4.25 -25.42 2.24
CA LYS A 189 -4.69 -25.55 0.87
C LYS A 189 -3.67 -24.89 -0.06
N ALA A 190 -3.45 -25.51 -1.20
CA ALA A 190 -2.62 -24.92 -2.24
C ALA A 190 -3.34 -23.72 -2.85
N THR A 191 -2.64 -22.59 -2.94
CA THR A 191 -3.12 -21.39 -3.62
C THR A 191 -2.04 -20.85 -4.54
N LYS A 192 -2.45 -20.40 -5.75
CA LYS A 192 -1.57 -19.77 -6.73
C LYS A 192 -1.66 -18.26 -6.57
N ASN A 193 -0.52 -17.61 -6.45
CA ASN A 193 -0.43 -16.15 -6.40
C ASN A 193 0.63 -15.63 -7.37
N TRP A 194 0.55 -14.34 -7.71
CA TRP A 194 1.50 -13.63 -8.58
C TRP A 194 2.42 -12.77 -7.75
N TYR A 195 3.72 -12.94 -7.97
CA TYR A 195 4.78 -12.32 -7.18
C TYR A 195 5.58 -11.34 -8.02
N LEU A 196 5.82 -10.15 -7.47
CA LEU A 196 6.82 -9.23 -8.01
C LEU A 196 8.21 -9.70 -7.51
N PRO A 197 9.11 -10.11 -8.43
CA PRO A 197 10.42 -10.64 -8.06
C PRO A 197 11.39 -9.51 -7.68
N LEU A 198 11.26 -8.93 -6.48
CA LEU A 198 12.08 -7.81 -6.02
C LEU A 198 13.59 -8.11 -6.07
N ASN A 199 13.98 -9.38 -5.91
CA ASN A 199 15.37 -9.83 -6.02
C ASN A 199 15.97 -9.53 -7.41
N LYS A 200 15.20 -9.56 -8.50
CA LYS A 200 15.68 -9.16 -9.84
C LYS A 200 16.06 -7.68 -9.92
N TRP A 201 15.47 -6.86 -9.07
CA TRP A 201 15.63 -5.41 -9.07
C TRP A 201 16.60 -4.90 -8.01
N GLN A 202 17.20 -5.79 -7.22
CA GLN A 202 18.04 -5.43 -6.08
C GLN A 202 19.23 -4.54 -6.46
N ASP A 203 19.95 -4.88 -7.53
CA ASP A 203 21.12 -4.10 -7.96
C ASP A 203 20.71 -2.71 -8.47
N TRP A 204 19.61 -2.63 -9.22
CA TRP A 204 19.06 -1.34 -9.63
C TRP A 204 18.61 -0.50 -8.43
N LEU A 205 17.94 -1.10 -7.45
CA LEU A 205 17.52 -0.41 -6.23
C LEU A 205 18.71 0.06 -5.40
N LYS A 206 19.77 -0.74 -5.30
CA LYS A 206 21.03 -0.33 -4.63
C LYS A 206 21.63 0.90 -5.30
N GLN A 207 21.78 0.87 -6.63
CA GLN A 207 22.28 2.01 -7.37
C GLN A 207 21.37 3.22 -7.20
N TRP A 208 20.08 3.08 -7.43
CA TRP A 208 19.12 4.18 -7.40
C TRP A 208 18.98 4.81 -6.01
N ILE A 209 18.89 4.00 -4.94
CA ILE A 209 18.69 4.52 -3.58
C ILE A 209 20.03 4.94 -2.94
N LEU A 210 21.04 4.06 -2.98
CA LEU A 210 22.25 4.25 -2.18
C LEU A 210 23.27 5.17 -2.87
N GLU A 211 23.22 5.30 -4.22
CA GLU A 211 24.17 6.14 -4.95
C GLU A 211 23.48 7.41 -5.50
N ASP A 212 22.29 7.28 -6.12
CA ASP A 212 21.65 8.38 -6.82
C ASP A 212 20.78 9.27 -5.93
N HIS A 213 20.39 8.77 -4.73
CA HIS A 213 19.49 9.46 -3.80
C HIS A 213 20.02 9.55 -2.37
N LYS A 214 21.32 9.88 -2.23
CA LYS A 214 21.98 10.10 -0.92
C LYS A 214 21.40 11.29 -0.14
N GLU A 215 20.68 12.18 -0.81
CA GLU A 215 20.03 13.35 -0.22
C GLU A 215 18.74 12.99 0.54
N TRP A 216 18.24 11.76 0.45
CA TRP A 216 17.08 11.34 1.21
C TRP A 216 17.32 11.45 2.72
N ARG A 217 16.23 11.66 3.47
CA ARG A 217 16.33 11.78 4.93
C ARG A 217 17.07 10.57 5.54
N PRO A 218 17.96 10.77 6.52
CA PRO A 218 18.79 9.70 7.08
C PRO A 218 18.03 8.47 7.57
N ASN A 219 16.84 8.67 8.17
CA ASN A 219 15.99 7.56 8.60
C ASN A 219 15.39 6.75 7.44
N VAL A 220 15.01 7.41 6.32
CA VAL A 220 14.52 6.76 5.11
C VAL A 220 15.66 5.99 4.44
N TYR A 221 16.78 6.66 4.21
CA TYR A 221 17.96 6.05 3.61
C TYR A 221 18.46 4.84 4.43
N GLY A 222 18.57 4.98 5.75
CA GLY A 222 19.03 3.92 6.64
C GLY A 222 18.10 2.70 6.65
N GLN A 223 16.77 2.91 6.61
CA GLN A 223 15.82 1.81 6.54
C GLN A 223 15.88 1.09 5.18
N CYS A 224 15.96 1.84 4.07
CA CYS A 224 16.14 1.25 2.75
C CYS A 224 17.46 0.46 2.66
N LYS A 225 18.57 1.03 3.16
CA LYS A 225 19.86 0.34 3.21
C LYS A 225 19.77 -0.98 3.97
N SER A 226 19.14 -0.97 5.14
CA SER A 226 18.96 -2.19 5.95
C SER A 226 18.20 -3.29 5.20
N TRP A 227 17.19 -2.93 4.39
CA TRP A 227 16.47 -3.89 3.54
C TRP A 227 17.31 -4.38 2.36
N LEU A 228 18.10 -3.49 1.74
CA LEU A 228 18.95 -3.82 0.59
C LEU A 228 20.23 -4.59 0.99
N ASP A 229 20.63 -4.53 2.25
CA ASP A 229 21.73 -5.35 2.79
C ASP A 229 21.28 -6.82 3.04
N MET A 230 19.97 -7.06 3.11
CA MET A 230 19.37 -8.39 3.07
C MET A 230 19.00 -8.73 1.62
N ASP A 231 18.99 -10.01 1.27
CA ASP A 231 18.51 -10.44 -0.04
C ASP A 231 17.00 -10.23 -0.15
N LEU A 232 16.58 -9.34 -1.06
CA LEU A 232 15.17 -9.08 -1.31
C LEU A 232 14.48 -10.34 -1.84
N GLN A 233 13.31 -10.64 -1.31
CA GLN A 233 12.52 -11.80 -1.71
C GLN A 233 11.37 -11.39 -2.63
N PRO A 234 10.92 -12.28 -3.53
CA PRO A 234 9.70 -12.07 -4.30
C PRO A 234 8.51 -11.79 -3.37
N ARG A 235 7.68 -10.81 -3.74
CA ARG A 235 6.53 -10.41 -2.92
C ARG A 235 5.21 -10.66 -3.64
N ALA A 236 4.29 -11.34 -2.97
CA ALA A 236 2.97 -11.63 -3.53
C ALA A 236 2.16 -10.33 -3.71
N MET A 237 1.64 -10.14 -4.93
CA MET A 237 0.84 -8.98 -5.35
C MET A 237 -0.65 -9.30 -5.45
N THR A 238 -1.04 -10.51 -5.08
CA THR A 238 -2.43 -10.99 -5.04
C THR A 238 -2.75 -11.65 -3.71
N ARG A 239 -4.03 -11.73 -3.38
CA ARG A 239 -4.52 -12.37 -2.15
C ARG A 239 -5.83 -13.09 -2.40
N ASP A 240 -6.07 -14.17 -1.65
CA ASP A 240 -7.33 -14.87 -1.57
C ASP A 240 -8.27 -14.13 -0.61
N LEU A 241 -9.03 -13.17 -1.11
CA LEU A 241 -9.94 -12.31 -0.35
C LEU A 241 -11.15 -11.93 -1.22
N ASP A 242 -12.27 -11.66 -0.57
CA ASP A 242 -13.52 -11.28 -1.25
C ASP A 242 -13.65 -9.76 -1.49
N TRP A 243 -12.83 -8.95 -0.79
CA TRP A 243 -12.89 -7.49 -0.86
C TRP A 243 -11.58 -6.89 -1.37
N GLY A 244 -11.65 -6.30 -2.54
CA GLY A 244 -10.52 -5.69 -3.24
C GLY A 244 -10.78 -5.63 -4.75
N ILE A 245 -9.78 -5.25 -5.51
CA ILE A 245 -9.82 -5.23 -6.97
C ILE A 245 -9.59 -6.65 -7.48
N PRO A 246 -10.54 -7.25 -8.23
CA PRO A 246 -10.34 -8.58 -8.80
C PRO A 246 -9.09 -8.66 -9.66
N VAL A 247 -8.33 -9.73 -9.54
CA VAL A 247 -7.12 -9.97 -10.35
C VAL A 247 -7.53 -10.18 -11.82
N PRO A 248 -7.05 -9.36 -12.78
CA PRO A 248 -7.61 -9.30 -14.13
C PRO A 248 -6.97 -10.31 -15.10
N VAL A 249 -6.61 -11.51 -14.64
CA VAL A 249 -5.99 -12.56 -15.46
C VAL A 249 -6.69 -13.90 -15.30
N GLU A 250 -6.58 -14.78 -16.30
CA GLU A 250 -7.19 -16.11 -16.28
C GLU A 250 -6.61 -16.98 -15.15
N GLY A 251 -7.45 -17.78 -14.51
CA GLY A 251 -7.08 -18.66 -13.40
C GLY A 251 -6.84 -17.92 -12.08
N ALA A 252 -7.38 -16.70 -11.94
CA ALA A 252 -7.30 -15.87 -10.75
C ALA A 252 -8.66 -15.69 -10.05
N GLU A 253 -9.60 -16.60 -10.29
CA GLU A 253 -10.94 -16.56 -9.69
C GLU A 253 -10.82 -16.59 -8.15
N GLY A 254 -11.60 -15.74 -7.48
CA GLY A 254 -11.59 -15.59 -6.02
C GLY A 254 -10.36 -14.87 -5.45
N LYS A 255 -9.62 -14.17 -6.31
CA LYS A 255 -8.43 -13.40 -5.91
C LYS A 255 -8.58 -11.92 -6.20
N VAL A 256 -7.97 -11.13 -5.32
CA VAL A 256 -7.90 -9.67 -5.46
C VAL A 256 -6.44 -9.20 -5.46
N LEU A 257 -6.21 -8.02 -5.99
CA LEU A 257 -4.92 -7.35 -5.87
C LEU A 257 -4.61 -7.09 -4.39
N TYR A 258 -3.34 -7.27 -4.04
CA TYR A 258 -2.88 -6.97 -2.69
C TYR A 258 -3.01 -5.46 -2.41
N VAL A 259 -3.59 -5.10 -1.28
CA VAL A 259 -3.88 -3.70 -0.92
C VAL A 259 -2.66 -2.77 -1.05
N TRP A 260 -1.47 -3.25 -0.73
CA TRP A 260 -0.23 -2.47 -0.86
C TRP A 260 0.36 -2.47 -2.28
N PHE A 261 -0.23 -3.24 -3.20
CA PHE A 261 -0.01 -3.10 -4.63
C PHE A 261 -0.94 -2.01 -5.19
N ASP A 262 -2.22 -2.06 -4.86
CA ASP A 262 -3.19 -1.12 -5.42
C ASP A 262 -3.14 0.28 -4.79
N ALA A 263 -2.96 0.40 -3.46
CA ALA A 263 -2.97 1.68 -2.77
C ALA A 263 -1.98 2.72 -3.32
N PRO A 264 -0.69 2.41 -3.59
CA PRO A 264 0.20 3.41 -4.17
C PRO A 264 -0.15 3.76 -5.63
N ILE A 265 -0.79 2.87 -6.39
CA ILE A 265 -1.35 3.20 -7.71
C ILE A 265 -2.46 4.24 -7.56
N GLY A 266 -3.13 4.29 -6.41
CA GLY A 266 -4.12 5.29 -6.05
C GLY A 266 -3.63 6.73 -6.23
N TYR A 267 -2.35 7.00 -6.00
CA TYR A 267 -1.79 8.33 -6.25
C TYR A 267 -1.87 8.72 -7.73
N ILE A 268 -1.61 7.77 -8.64
CA ILE A 268 -1.65 8.00 -10.09
C ILE A 268 -3.10 8.09 -10.57
N SER A 269 -3.96 7.18 -10.14
CA SER A 269 -5.38 7.18 -10.53
C SER A 269 -6.12 8.42 -10.04
N ASN A 270 -5.82 8.89 -8.81
CA ASN A 270 -6.39 10.14 -8.27
C ASN A 270 -5.87 11.36 -9.05
N THR A 271 -4.60 11.34 -9.46
CA THR A 271 -4.07 12.38 -10.37
C THR A 271 -4.82 12.38 -11.69
N LYS A 272 -5.05 11.19 -12.26
CA LYS A 272 -5.81 11.07 -13.52
C LYS A 272 -7.24 11.56 -13.34
N GLU A 273 -7.92 11.19 -12.27
CA GLU A 273 -9.28 11.64 -11.96
C GLU A 273 -9.36 13.18 -11.91
N LEU A 274 -8.42 13.83 -11.23
CA LEU A 274 -8.33 15.29 -11.15
C LEU A 274 -8.08 15.94 -12.52
N CYS A 275 -7.15 15.37 -13.29
CA CYS A 275 -6.82 15.88 -14.62
C CYS A 275 -8.00 15.71 -15.60
N ASP A 276 -8.69 14.59 -15.56
CA ASP A 276 -9.87 14.35 -16.39
C ASP A 276 -11.04 15.28 -16.02
N ALA A 277 -11.20 15.58 -14.72
CA ALA A 277 -12.23 16.50 -14.24
C ALA A 277 -11.95 17.98 -14.55
N GLN A 278 -10.69 18.38 -14.63
CA GLN A 278 -10.26 19.76 -14.84
C GLN A 278 -9.10 19.85 -15.85
N PRO A 279 -9.29 19.41 -17.11
CA PRO A 279 -8.21 19.29 -18.09
C PRO A 279 -7.54 20.63 -18.44
N GLU A 280 -8.31 21.72 -18.47
CA GLU A 280 -7.78 23.05 -18.77
C GLU A 280 -6.79 23.56 -17.71
N LYS A 281 -7.01 23.16 -16.44
CA LYS A 281 -6.15 23.57 -15.33
C LYS A 281 -4.92 22.67 -15.20
N TRP A 282 -5.11 21.37 -15.28
CA TRP A 282 -4.09 20.41 -14.89
C TRP A 282 -3.36 19.75 -16.07
N GLY A 283 -3.97 19.77 -17.27
CA GLY A 283 -3.48 19.04 -18.44
C GLY A 283 -3.51 17.52 -18.26
N PRO A 284 -2.82 16.76 -19.09
CA PRO A 284 -2.82 15.30 -18.99
C PRO A 284 -2.05 14.82 -17.74
N TRP A 285 -2.53 13.75 -17.11
CA TRP A 285 -1.92 13.20 -15.89
C TRP A 285 -0.45 12.75 -16.09
N GLN A 286 -0.08 12.33 -17.30
CA GLN A 286 1.29 11.95 -17.67
C GLN A 286 2.30 13.09 -17.44
N LYS A 287 1.89 14.33 -17.62
CA LYS A 287 2.68 15.52 -17.32
C LYS A 287 3.19 15.52 -15.86
N TRP A 288 2.44 14.93 -14.92
CA TRP A 288 2.75 14.91 -13.50
C TRP A 288 3.57 13.70 -13.07
N TRP A 289 3.49 12.58 -13.83
CA TRP A 289 4.10 11.31 -13.45
C TRP A 289 5.18 10.82 -14.41
N GLN A 290 5.18 11.22 -15.66
CA GLN A 290 6.08 10.70 -16.69
C GLN A 290 7.04 11.78 -17.26
N ASP A 291 6.82 13.06 -16.99
CA ASP A 291 7.71 14.14 -17.41
C ASP A 291 8.94 14.21 -16.48
N PRO A 292 10.18 14.07 -17.00
CA PRO A 292 11.38 14.08 -16.17
C PRO A 292 11.64 15.42 -15.46
N THR A 293 10.91 16.49 -15.84
CA THR A 293 10.94 17.78 -15.16
C THR A 293 9.91 17.88 -14.03
N SER A 294 9.16 16.81 -13.76
CA SER A 294 8.26 16.71 -12.62
C SER A 294 8.97 16.04 -11.44
N ARG A 295 8.77 16.59 -10.25
CA ARG A 295 9.28 16.04 -8.99
C ARG A 295 8.14 15.40 -8.23
N LEU A 296 8.38 14.20 -7.69
CA LEU A 296 7.45 13.50 -6.81
C LEU A 296 7.94 13.57 -5.36
N ILE A 297 7.07 13.98 -4.45
CA ILE A 297 7.33 14.04 -3.02
C ILE A 297 6.23 13.30 -2.27
N HIS A 298 6.60 12.25 -1.53
CA HIS A 298 5.70 11.49 -0.68
C HIS A 298 5.84 11.92 0.79
N PHE A 299 4.72 12.23 1.44
CA PHE A 299 4.61 12.37 2.89
C PHE A 299 3.99 11.11 3.46
N ILE A 300 4.78 10.33 4.20
CA ILE A 300 4.44 8.98 4.63
C ILE A 300 4.84 8.73 6.08
N GLY A 301 4.17 7.77 6.73
CA GLY A 301 4.60 7.22 8.00
C GLY A 301 5.83 6.31 7.85
N LYS A 302 6.53 6.06 8.95
CA LYS A 302 7.73 5.20 8.98
C LYS A 302 7.45 3.80 8.39
N ASP A 303 6.28 3.24 8.69
CA ASP A 303 5.90 1.90 8.27
C ASP A 303 5.70 1.77 6.74
N ASN A 304 5.52 2.91 6.07
CA ASN A 304 5.29 2.98 4.62
C ASN A 304 6.58 3.12 3.80
N ILE A 305 7.74 3.31 4.45
CA ILE A 305 9.02 3.59 3.76
C ILE A 305 9.36 2.48 2.75
N VAL A 306 9.30 1.22 3.15
CA VAL A 306 9.66 0.10 2.28
C VAL A 306 8.78 0.04 1.03
N PHE A 307 7.47 0.28 1.20
CA PHE A 307 6.56 0.27 0.06
C PHE A 307 6.79 1.44 -0.90
N HIS A 308 7.03 2.64 -0.38
CA HIS A 308 7.22 3.83 -1.22
C HIS A 308 8.62 3.94 -1.82
N CYS A 309 9.63 3.34 -1.18
CA CYS A 309 11.01 3.48 -1.61
C CYS A 309 11.58 2.23 -2.31
N ILE A 310 10.97 1.05 -2.14
CA ILE A 310 11.43 -0.20 -2.73
C ILE A 310 10.35 -0.80 -3.65
N VAL A 311 9.17 -1.11 -3.09
CA VAL A 311 8.14 -1.86 -3.85
C VAL A 311 7.53 -1.01 -4.98
N PHE A 312 7.02 0.18 -4.64
CA PHE A 312 6.36 1.04 -5.63
C PHE A 312 7.30 1.53 -6.73
N PRO A 313 8.55 1.98 -6.46
CA PRO A 313 9.50 2.28 -7.55
C PRO A 313 9.82 1.07 -8.43
N THR A 314 9.91 -0.13 -7.85
CA THR A 314 10.09 -1.36 -8.64
C THR A 314 8.88 -1.61 -9.54
N MET A 315 7.65 -1.45 -9.02
CA MET A 315 6.44 -1.57 -9.84
C MET A 315 6.44 -0.57 -11.00
N LEU A 316 6.79 0.69 -10.75
CA LEU A 316 6.85 1.73 -11.78
C LEU A 316 7.95 1.46 -12.81
N LYS A 317 9.08 0.93 -12.39
CA LYS A 317 10.20 0.61 -13.28
C LYS A 317 9.93 -0.60 -14.16
N ALA A 318 9.20 -1.58 -13.64
CA ALA A 318 8.78 -2.78 -14.36
C ALA A 318 7.63 -2.48 -15.34
N HIS A 319 6.71 -1.56 -14.98
CA HIS A 319 5.59 -1.11 -15.81
C HIS A 319 6.05 -0.28 -17.00
#